data_f59a3cb1347a2fe7ab8cf9455e955194
#
_entry.id   f59a3cb1347a2fe7ab8cf9455e955194
#
_cell.length_a   1.000
_cell.length_b   1.000
_cell.length_c   1.000
_cell.angle_alpha   90.00
_cell.angle_beta   90.00
_cell.angle_gamma   90.00
#
_symmetry.space_group_name_H-M   'P 1'
#
loop_
_entity.id
_entity.type
_entity.pdbx_description
1 polymer ?
#
loop_
_entity_poly.entity_id
_entity_poly.type
_entity_poly.pdbx_seq_one_letter_code
_entity_poly.pdbx_strand_id
1 'polypeptide(L)'
;MLFRSVSQSRYEQKVKTAFFKIGQTKIELLESTDPEGPVGKFIEKKGEGVHHVAFAVEGLQQTLDFVADKGVTLIDKAPRKGAEGLNIAFLHPKSTFGVLTELCEDPNK
;
A
#
# COMPACT_ATOMS: atom_id res chain seq x y z
N MET A 1 -6.84 -17.33 19.56
CA MET A 1 -6.64 -15.98 19.00
C MET A 1 -7.90 -15.56 18.26
N LEU A 2 -8.35 -14.36 18.55
CA LEU A 2 -9.54 -13.81 17.91
C LEU A 2 -9.14 -12.80 16.84
N PHE A 3 -9.73 -12.96 15.66
CA PHE A 3 -9.55 -12.02 14.56
C PHE A 3 -10.81 -11.18 14.40
N ARG A 4 -10.64 -9.90 14.21
CA ARG A 4 -11.73 -9.01 13.83
C ARG A 4 -11.55 -8.61 12.39
N SER A 5 -12.63 -8.68 11.62
CA SER A 5 -12.63 -8.23 10.25
C SER A 5 -13.59 -7.07 10.08
N VAL A 6 -13.20 -6.11 9.25
CA VAL A 6 -14.03 -4.98 8.86
C VAL A 6 -14.03 -4.90 7.35
N SER A 7 -15.20 -4.91 6.74
CA SER A 7 -15.34 -4.75 5.30
C SER A 7 -15.57 -3.31 4.94
N GLN A 8 -14.92 -2.84 3.90
CA GLN A 8 -15.05 -1.50 3.39
C GLN A 8 -14.95 -1.50 1.87
N SER A 9 -15.88 -0.79 1.22
CA SER A 9 -15.84 -0.64 -0.23
C SER A 9 -15.31 0.73 -0.59
N ARG A 10 -14.44 0.79 -1.60
CA ARG A 10 -13.86 2.04 -2.09
C ARG A 10 -14.06 2.10 -3.60
N TYR A 11 -15.16 2.70 -4.01
CA TYR A 11 -15.54 2.69 -5.42
C TYR A 11 -14.61 3.50 -6.30
N GLU A 12 -14.04 4.60 -5.80
CA GLU A 12 -13.10 5.40 -6.61
C GLU A 12 -11.80 4.66 -6.91
N GLN A 13 -11.44 3.66 -6.11
CA GLN A 13 -10.29 2.80 -6.37
C GLN A 13 -10.69 1.48 -7.00
N LYS A 14 -11.98 1.28 -7.22
CA LYS A 14 -12.54 0.08 -7.86
C LYS A 14 -12.13 -1.19 -7.12
N VAL A 15 -12.17 -1.14 -5.79
CA VAL A 15 -11.76 -2.22 -4.93
C VAL A 15 -12.68 -2.35 -3.72
N LYS A 16 -12.91 -3.59 -3.30
CA LYS A 16 -13.58 -3.91 -2.05
C LYS A 16 -12.52 -4.50 -1.12
N THR A 17 -12.46 -3.98 0.10
CA THR A 17 -11.40 -4.35 1.04
C THR A 17 -12.00 -4.94 2.32
N ALA A 18 -11.43 -6.04 2.79
CA ALA A 18 -11.70 -6.59 4.11
C ALA A 18 -10.41 -6.53 4.92
N PHE A 19 -10.51 -6.14 6.18
CA PHE A 19 -9.36 -5.96 7.05
C PHE A 19 -9.35 -6.99 8.17
N PHE A 20 -8.16 -7.48 8.50
CA PHE A 20 -7.91 -8.28 9.69
C PHE A 20 -6.81 -7.60 10.49
N LYS A 21 -7.12 -7.24 11.74
CA LYS A 21 -6.14 -6.59 12.59
C LYS A 21 -5.52 -7.61 13.55
N ILE A 22 -4.20 -7.70 13.54
CA ILE A 22 -3.43 -8.61 14.39
C ILE A 22 -2.39 -7.78 15.12
N GLY A 23 -2.67 -7.43 16.39
CA GLY A 23 -1.82 -6.49 17.11
C GLY A 23 -1.81 -5.14 16.43
N GLN A 24 -0.64 -4.68 16.02
CA GLN A 24 -0.48 -3.41 15.30
C GLN A 24 -0.41 -3.60 13.78
N THR A 25 -0.49 -4.83 13.32
CA THR A 25 -0.43 -5.16 11.89
C THR A 25 -1.84 -5.34 11.35
N LYS A 26 -2.05 -4.89 10.14
CA LYS A 26 -3.32 -5.03 9.45
C LYS A 26 -3.10 -5.80 8.15
N ILE A 27 -3.90 -6.83 7.94
CA ILE A 27 -3.90 -7.58 6.68
C ILE A 27 -5.14 -7.16 5.91
N GLU A 28 -4.96 -6.78 4.65
CA GLU A 28 -6.05 -6.36 3.78
C GLU A 28 -6.24 -7.38 2.67
N LEU A 29 -7.47 -7.87 2.54
CA LEU A 29 -7.87 -8.67 1.40
C LEU A 29 -8.55 -7.76 0.40
N LEU A 30 -8.09 -7.78 -0.83
CA LEU A 30 -8.57 -6.88 -1.88
C LEU A 30 -9.33 -7.68 -2.93
N GLU A 31 -10.52 -7.21 -3.27
CA GLU A 31 -11.32 -7.76 -4.35
C GLU A 31 -11.59 -6.67 -5.37
N SER A 32 -11.28 -6.94 -6.65
CA SER A 32 -11.55 -5.99 -7.70
C SER A 32 -13.05 -5.86 -7.94
N THR A 33 -13.54 -4.62 -8.04
CA THR A 33 -14.92 -4.35 -8.44
C THR A 33 -15.02 -3.91 -9.91
N ASP A 34 -13.88 -3.78 -10.57
CA ASP A 34 -13.83 -3.38 -11.97
C ASP A 34 -12.52 -3.91 -12.57
N PRO A 35 -12.57 -4.73 -13.65
CA PRO A 35 -11.35 -5.28 -14.25
C PRO A 35 -10.39 -4.20 -14.77
N GLU A 36 -10.87 -2.98 -15.02
CA GLU A 36 -10.02 -1.87 -15.44
C GLU A 36 -9.34 -1.15 -14.27
N GLY A 37 -9.71 -1.48 -13.03
CA GLY A 37 -9.08 -0.89 -11.86
C GLY A 37 -7.72 -1.51 -11.56
N PRO A 38 -6.95 -0.91 -10.62
CA PRO A 38 -5.59 -1.37 -10.32
C PRO A 38 -5.51 -2.82 -9.87
N VAL A 39 -6.42 -3.27 -9.01
CA VAL A 39 -6.42 -4.64 -8.51
C VAL A 39 -6.84 -5.61 -9.62
N GLY A 40 -7.83 -5.23 -10.43
CA GLY A 40 -8.25 -6.03 -11.58
C GLY A 40 -7.11 -6.26 -12.56
N LYS A 41 -6.37 -5.21 -12.88
CA LYS A 41 -5.22 -5.30 -13.77
C LYS A 41 -4.09 -6.13 -13.18
N PHE A 42 -3.88 -6.02 -11.87
CA PHE A 42 -2.89 -6.83 -11.18
C PHE A 42 -3.22 -8.33 -11.31
N ILE A 43 -4.48 -8.70 -11.03
CA ILE A 43 -4.91 -10.09 -11.10
C ILE A 43 -4.79 -10.64 -12.52
N GLU A 44 -5.17 -9.85 -13.50
CA GLU A 44 -5.06 -10.24 -14.91
C GLU A 44 -3.61 -10.54 -15.30
N LYS A 45 -2.70 -9.70 -14.81
CA LYS A 45 -1.29 -9.78 -15.20
C LYS A 45 -0.49 -10.80 -14.39
N LYS A 46 -0.77 -10.91 -13.10
CA LYS A 46 0.04 -11.71 -12.16
C LYS A 46 -0.73 -12.79 -11.43
N GLY A 47 -2.05 -12.84 -11.58
CA GLY A 47 -2.87 -13.74 -10.80
C GLY A 47 -3.05 -13.25 -9.38
N GLU A 48 -3.62 -14.12 -8.54
CA GLU A 48 -3.81 -13.80 -7.13
C GLU A 48 -2.47 -13.83 -6.40
N GLY A 49 -2.29 -12.95 -5.45
CA GLY A 49 -1.05 -12.89 -4.68
C GLY A 49 -0.93 -11.61 -3.90
N VAL A 50 0.26 -11.34 -3.38
CA VAL A 50 0.54 -10.13 -2.62
C VAL A 50 0.53 -8.94 -3.55
N HIS A 51 -0.36 -7.97 -3.29
CA HIS A 51 -0.45 -6.74 -4.08
C HIS A 51 0.61 -5.74 -3.64
N HIS A 52 0.69 -5.48 -2.34
CA HIS A 52 1.70 -4.57 -1.80
C HIS A 52 1.89 -4.80 -0.32
N VAL A 53 3.00 -4.29 0.20
CA VAL A 53 3.30 -4.25 1.63
C VAL A 53 3.48 -2.79 2.01
N ALA A 54 2.91 -2.39 3.14
CA ALA A 54 3.01 -1.02 3.63
C ALA A 54 3.74 -0.99 4.96
N PHE A 55 4.66 -0.04 5.10
CA PHE A 55 5.40 0.19 6.34
C PHE A 55 5.10 1.59 6.85
N ALA A 56 4.76 1.69 8.14
CA ALA A 56 4.61 2.98 8.80
C ALA A 56 5.98 3.55 9.14
N VAL A 57 6.19 4.80 8.80
CA VAL A 57 7.46 5.48 9.08
C VAL A 57 7.18 6.84 9.71
N GLU A 58 8.18 7.38 10.41
CA GLU A 58 8.19 8.77 10.84
C GLU A 58 9.17 9.52 9.93
N GLY A 59 8.77 10.69 9.45
CA GLY A 59 9.59 11.46 8.52
C GLY A 59 9.61 10.83 7.14
N LEU A 60 8.46 10.81 6.47
CA LEU A 60 8.31 10.14 5.18
C LEU A 60 9.26 10.73 4.12
N GLN A 61 9.34 12.07 4.00
CA GLN A 61 10.23 12.67 3.00
C GLN A 61 11.68 12.31 3.26
N GLN A 62 12.11 12.35 4.52
CA GLN A 62 13.48 11.99 4.88
C GLN A 62 13.77 10.54 4.55
N THR A 63 12.80 9.65 4.78
CA THR A 63 12.96 8.23 4.44
C THR A 63 13.08 8.04 2.94
N LEU A 64 12.28 8.75 2.14
CA LEU A 64 12.36 8.70 0.69
C LEU A 64 13.74 9.15 0.20
N ASP A 65 14.24 10.26 0.74
CA ASP A 65 15.55 10.78 0.38
C ASP A 65 16.65 9.77 0.73
N PHE A 66 16.54 9.15 1.91
CA PHE A 66 17.51 8.17 2.36
C PHE A 66 17.56 6.96 1.45
N VAL A 67 16.40 6.37 1.13
CA VAL A 67 16.39 5.15 0.30
C VAL A 67 16.78 5.45 -1.15
N ALA A 68 16.41 6.62 -1.66
CA ALA A 68 16.80 7.03 -3.00
C ALA A 68 18.32 7.16 -3.10
N ASP A 69 18.95 7.70 -2.05
CA ASP A 69 20.41 7.82 -1.97
C ASP A 69 21.10 6.45 -1.96
N LYS A 70 20.41 5.43 -1.48
CA LYS A 70 20.90 4.05 -1.46
C LYS A 70 20.61 3.28 -2.76
N GLY A 71 20.04 3.94 -3.75
CA GLY A 71 19.80 3.32 -5.06
C GLY A 71 18.40 2.76 -5.26
N VAL A 72 17.49 2.99 -4.34
CA VAL A 72 16.10 2.55 -4.50
C VAL A 72 15.38 3.46 -5.48
N THR A 73 14.69 2.88 -6.45
CA THR A 73 13.88 3.65 -7.40
C THR A 73 12.53 3.97 -6.77
N LEU A 74 12.19 5.25 -6.74
CA LEU A 74 10.93 5.74 -6.20
C LEU A 74 9.89 5.84 -7.30
N ILE A 75 8.65 5.42 -7.01
CA ILE A 75 7.49 5.77 -7.84
C ILE A 75 7.08 7.19 -7.49
N ASP A 76 6.96 7.48 -6.18
CA ASP A 76 6.64 8.82 -5.69
C ASP A 76 7.88 9.42 -5.06
N LYS A 77 8.32 10.57 -5.60
CA LYS A 77 9.49 11.27 -5.07
C LYS A 77 9.14 12.17 -3.88
N ALA A 78 7.85 12.40 -3.66
CA ALA A 78 7.35 13.19 -2.55
C ALA A 78 6.07 12.56 -2.03
N PRO A 79 5.72 12.79 -0.77
CA PRO A 79 4.48 12.24 -0.20
C PRO A 79 3.24 12.74 -0.93
N ARG A 80 2.23 11.89 -1.02
CA ARG A 80 0.91 12.25 -1.50
C ARG A 80 -0.14 11.70 -0.55
N LYS A 81 -1.36 12.17 -0.69
CA LYS A 81 -2.46 11.74 0.18
C LYS A 81 -2.89 10.34 -0.19
N GLY A 82 -2.97 9.48 0.81
CA GLY A 82 -3.48 8.14 0.68
C GLY A 82 -4.76 7.97 1.45
N ALA A 83 -5.13 6.70 1.68
CA ALA A 83 -6.33 6.36 2.45
C ALA A 83 -6.15 6.74 3.92
N GLU A 84 -7.28 6.93 4.60
CA GLU A 84 -7.35 7.14 6.05
C GLU A 84 -6.58 8.39 6.53
N GLY A 85 -6.40 9.38 5.65
CA GLY A 85 -5.72 10.62 6.00
C GLY A 85 -4.21 10.49 6.12
N LEU A 86 -3.65 9.37 5.72
CA LEU A 86 -2.21 9.16 5.77
C LEU A 86 -1.52 9.82 4.59
N ASN A 87 -0.26 10.20 4.78
CA ASN A 87 0.62 10.54 3.67
C ASN A 87 1.32 9.27 3.22
N ILE A 88 1.39 9.05 1.93
CA ILE A 88 1.97 7.82 1.38
C ILE A 88 2.95 8.10 0.26
N ALA A 89 3.81 7.14 -0.02
CA ALA A 89 4.66 7.13 -1.20
C ALA A 89 5.04 5.68 -1.51
N PHE A 90 5.16 5.37 -2.80
CA PHE A 90 5.49 4.02 -3.24
C PHE A 90 6.92 3.91 -3.76
N LEU A 91 7.55 2.79 -3.43
CA LEU A 91 8.84 2.38 -3.97
C LEU A 91 8.58 1.42 -5.13
N HIS A 92 9.41 1.53 -6.18
CA HIS A 92 9.22 0.70 -7.38
C HIS A 92 9.55 -0.77 -7.08
N PRO A 93 8.73 -1.72 -7.53
CA PRO A 93 8.96 -3.15 -7.29
C PRO A 93 10.33 -3.67 -7.73
N LYS A 94 10.95 -3.05 -8.74
CA LYS A 94 12.29 -3.49 -9.18
C LYS A 94 13.36 -3.32 -8.12
N SER A 95 13.14 -2.42 -7.15
CA SER A 95 14.05 -2.20 -6.03
C SER A 95 13.68 -2.99 -4.79
N THR A 96 12.53 -3.67 -4.80
CA THR A 96 11.97 -4.35 -3.63
C THR A 96 11.57 -5.80 -3.97
N PHE A 97 12.38 -6.43 -4.81
CA PHE A 97 12.23 -7.85 -5.16
C PHE A 97 10.88 -8.22 -5.75
N GLY A 98 10.29 -7.30 -6.51
CA GLY A 98 9.04 -7.56 -7.22
C GLY A 98 7.77 -7.26 -6.45
N VAL A 99 7.88 -6.82 -5.20
CA VAL A 99 6.71 -6.48 -4.38
C VAL A 99 6.56 -4.97 -4.28
N LEU A 100 5.44 -4.43 -4.73
CA LEU A 100 5.13 -3.02 -4.56
C LEU A 100 5.16 -2.67 -3.09
N THR A 101 5.95 -1.67 -2.71
CA THR A 101 6.17 -1.31 -1.31
C THR A 101 5.72 0.12 -1.08
N GLU A 102 4.84 0.28 -0.09
CA GLU A 102 4.31 1.58 0.31
C GLU A 102 4.95 2.01 1.62
N LEU A 103 5.31 3.28 1.72
CA LEU A 103 5.67 3.90 2.99
C LEU A 103 4.54 4.84 3.35
N CYS A 104 4.11 4.82 4.61
CA CYS A 104 3.01 5.67 5.06
C CYS A 104 3.36 6.36 6.37
N GLU A 105 2.83 7.56 6.52
CA GLU A 105 3.04 8.37 7.71
C GLU A 105 1.74 9.02 8.13
N ASP A 106 1.45 8.92 9.43
CA ASP A 106 0.30 9.62 10.01
C ASP A 106 0.74 11.05 10.33
N PRO A 107 0.18 12.07 9.65
CA PRO A 107 0.58 13.46 9.87
C PRO A 107 0.22 13.98 11.25
N ASN A 108 -0.59 13.22 12.01
CA ASN A 108 -1.03 13.62 13.34
C ASN A 108 -0.20 12.98 14.47
N LYS A 109 0.88 12.33 14.12
CA LYS A 109 1.79 11.74 15.12
C LYS A 109 3.11 12.46 15.18
#